data_4c5a99b87071577ab9246ba90dec0c58
#
_entry.id   4c5a99b87071577ab9246ba90dec0c58
#
_cell.length_a   1.000
_cell.length_b   1.000
_cell.length_c   1.000
_cell.angle_alpha   90.00
_cell.angle_beta   90.00
_cell.angle_gamma   90.00
#
_symmetry.space_group_name_H-M   'P 1'
#
loop_
_entity.id
_entity.type
_entity.pdbx_description
1 polymer ?
#
loop_
_entity_poly.entity_id
_entity_poly.type
_entity_poly.pdbx_seq_one_letter_code
_entity_poly.pdbx_strand_id
1 'polypeptide(L)'
;HGSEHSFPTRRSSDLLSTDFISDLSDLQTTMLISLDHDPVDTAKAVRMIKNQLTAVNGQIANSQKQAVQSGYTPDLIAPSLQMAQTETRELMDDVVARDQKIFFITFTLTFFAEDKEQLNEFTRSITAISNKYLCPMKTLLYQQEQGFNTSLPLGLNELQIRRLLTTESASVFIPYTSLELYQKHGLYYGLNQSSNNLILYDRLSGKNFNGLVFGEPGSGKSFFVKREMTSVRLRDDKNVVYVIDPESEYLDLAHALGGEVAVLTPGSQTYINPLDMDLFYDGGESDPVAMKVDYVVSLVEIMLGEGKFLDPQATSILSRCVKNIFRPYIKLLDTLRATDPTITYDKDNMPTLVNLYNELLLQPEPEAKTIANVLEAYATGAFNIFANPSNVDTDNRFLVYDIKNLGTGMKNIGLHVCLNDIWNKMIDNRR
;
A
#
# COMPACT_ATOMS: atom_id res chain seq x y z
N HIS A 1 -43.54 17.06 29.58
CA HIS A 1 -42.84 15.83 29.21
C HIS A 1 -41.42 16.23 28.89
N GLY A 2 -40.54 16.15 29.92
CA GLY A 2 -39.14 16.50 29.79
C GLY A 2 -38.43 15.47 28.91
N SER A 3 -37.79 15.95 27.88
CA SER A 3 -36.77 15.16 27.19
C SER A 3 -35.61 14.91 28.16
N GLU A 4 -35.53 13.71 28.72
CA GLU A 4 -34.35 13.29 29.47
C GLU A 4 -33.17 13.22 28.48
N HIS A 5 -32.42 14.32 28.38
CA HIS A 5 -31.13 14.33 27.77
C HIS A 5 -30.17 13.59 28.74
N SER A 6 -30.08 12.28 28.63
CA SER A 6 -29.05 11.55 29.35
C SER A 6 -27.68 11.90 28.74
N PHE A 7 -26.83 12.58 29.51
CA PHE A 7 -25.44 12.78 29.12
C PHE A 7 -24.73 11.43 28.97
N PRO A 8 -23.86 11.29 28.00
CA PRO A 8 -23.10 10.06 27.83
C PRO A 8 -22.24 9.82 29.08
N THR A 9 -22.28 8.62 29.59
CA THR A 9 -21.33 8.17 30.55
C THR A 9 -20.07 7.69 29.77
N ARG A 10 -18.88 8.12 30.15
CA ARG A 10 -17.61 7.73 29.50
C ARG A 10 -17.48 6.21 29.40
N ARG A 11 -17.97 5.46 30.38
CA ARG A 11 -18.01 3.99 30.35
C ARG A 11 -18.81 3.39 29.18
N SER A 12 -19.85 4.06 28.71
CA SER A 12 -20.59 3.58 27.53
C SER A 12 -19.87 3.87 26.22
N SER A 13 -19.04 4.92 26.16
CA SER A 13 -18.22 5.22 24.97
C SER A 13 -16.98 4.36 24.87
N ASP A 14 -16.34 4.02 26.00
CA ASP A 14 -15.13 3.18 26.02
C ASP A 14 -15.40 1.70 25.70
N LEU A 15 -16.65 1.26 25.84
CA LEU A 15 -17.10 -0.10 25.51
C LEU A 15 -17.74 -0.20 24.14
N LEU A 16 -18.10 0.92 23.52
CA LEU A 16 -18.58 0.95 22.15
C LEU A 16 -17.38 0.82 21.23
N SER A 17 -17.24 -0.32 20.56
CA SER A 17 -16.17 -0.56 19.58
C SER A 17 -16.70 -0.49 18.15
N THR A 18 -15.81 -0.33 17.18
CA THR A 18 -16.13 -0.40 15.74
C THR A 18 -16.80 -1.71 15.35
N ASP A 19 -16.62 -2.76 16.18
CA ASP A 19 -17.23 -4.07 15.97
C ASP A 19 -18.76 -4.04 16.10
N PHE A 20 -19.34 -3.02 16.75
CA PHE A 20 -20.78 -2.86 16.86
C PHE A 20 -21.47 -2.80 15.48
N ILE A 21 -20.95 -1.98 14.59
CA ILE A 21 -21.48 -1.87 13.23
C ILE A 21 -21.19 -3.15 12.43
N SER A 22 -20.03 -3.78 12.65
CA SER A 22 -19.68 -5.06 12.02
C SER A 22 -20.65 -6.15 12.42
N ASP A 23 -20.88 -6.34 13.72
CA ASP A 23 -21.82 -7.36 14.24
C ASP A 23 -23.25 -7.15 13.72
N LEU A 24 -23.68 -5.89 13.55
CA LEU A 24 -24.96 -5.58 12.92
C LEU A 24 -24.98 -5.93 11.43
N SER A 25 -23.89 -5.67 10.71
CA SER A 25 -23.77 -5.95 9.28
C SER A 25 -23.70 -7.43 8.96
N ASP A 26 -23.29 -8.26 9.92
CA ASP A 26 -23.18 -9.73 9.77
C ASP A 26 -24.57 -10.43 9.86
N LEU A 27 -25.62 -9.69 10.26
CA LEU A 27 -26.97 -10.21 10.24
C LEU A 27 -27.46 -10.42 8.80
N GLN A 28 -27.94 -11.61 8.49
CA GLN A 28 -28.47 -11.95 7.16
C GLN A 28 -29.84 -11.35 6.91
N THR A 29 -29.93 -10.01 6.93
CA THR A 29 -31.17 -9.28 6.66
C THR A 29 -30.85 -7.99 5.89
N THR A 30 -31.82 -7.54 5.09
CA THR A 30 -31.74 -6.21 4.48
C THR A 30 -32.08 -5.17 5.52
N MET A 31 -31.11 -4.29 5.83
CA MET A 31 -31.30 -3.23 6.80
C MET A 31 -30.77 -1.87 6.32
N LEU A 32 -31.38 -0.82 6.80
CA LEU A 32 -30.93 0.56 6.66
C LEU A 32 -30.38 1.01 8.00
N ILE A 33 -29.10 1.36 8.05
CA ILE A 33 -28.47 1.97 9.21
C ILE A 33 -28.29 3.44 8.92
N SER A 34 -28.92 4.31 9.71
CA SER A 34 -28.79 5.76 9.56
C SER A 34 -28.23 6.37 10.83
N LEU A 35 -27.23 7.22 10.65
CA LEU A 35 -26.62 8.01 11.71
C LEU A 35 -26.82 9.49 11.35
N ASP A 36 -27.75 10.13 12.07
CA ASP A 36 -27.95 11.56 11.97
C ASP A 36 -27.12 12.26 13.04
N HIS A 37 -26.34 13.26 12.68
CA HIS A 37 -25.46 13.99 13.58
C HIS A 37 -25.63 15.49 13.39
N ASP A 38 -25.98 16.14 14.50
CA ASP A 38 -26.21 17.57 14.56
C ASP A 38 -25.10 18.20 15.43
N PRO A 39 -24.14 18.94 14.82
CA PRO A 39 -23.04 19.52 15.58
C PRO A 39 -23.50 20.63 16.51
N VAL A 40 -22.98 20.62 17.73
CA VAL A 40 -23.28 21.65 18.73
C VAL A 40 -22.18 22.68 18.76
N ASP A 41 -22.51 23.96 18.63
CA ASP A 41 -21.57 25.05 18.79
C ASP A 41 -20.79 24.92 20.12
N THR A 42 -19.47 25.12 20.08
CA THR A 42 -18.60 24.90 21.25
C THR A 42 -19.01 25.77 22.46
N ALA A 43 -19.43 27.03 22.26
CA ALA A 43 -19.83 27.89 23.32
C ALA A 43 -21.18 27.42 23.94
N LYS A 44 -22.09 26.92 23.10
CA LYS A 44 -23.36 26.30 23.55
C LYS A 44 -23.07 25.01 24.32
N ALA A 45 -22.16 24.16 23.82
CA ALA A 45 -21.78 22.93 24.47
C ALA A 45 -21.19 23.17 25.86
N VAL A 46 -20.21 24.08 25.99
CA VAL A 46 -19.63 24.48 27.29
C VAL A 46 -20.70 25.00 28.26
N ARG A 47 -21.67 25.80 27.77
CA ARG A 47 -22.76 26.29 28.61
C ARG A 47 -23.68 25.17 29.10
N MET A 48 -23.98 24.20 28.22
CA MET A 48 -24.81 23.04 28.59
C MET A 48 -24.09 22.19 29.66
N ILE A 49 -22.80 21.91 29.51
CA ILE A 49 -22.02 21.14 30.49
C ILE A 49 -21.93 21.88 31.83
N LYS A 50 -21.68 23.20 31.83
CA LYS A 50 -21.65 24.01 33.05
C LYS A 50 -23.00 23.98 33.79
N ASN A 51 -24.11 24.10 33.08
CA ASN A 51 -25.42 24.01 33.65
C ASN A 51 -25.66 22.63 34.28
N GLN A 52 -25.25 21.56 33.63
CA GLN A 52 -25.38 20.20 34.16
C GLN A 52 -24.49 20.01 35.41
N LEU A 53 -23.28 20.49 35.39
CA LEU A 53 -22.35 20.43 36.55
C LEU A 53 -22.95 21.18 37.75
N THR A 54 -23.55 22.35 37.51
CA THR A 54 -24.24 23.13 38.55
C THR A 54 -25.44 22.37 39.11
N ALA A 55 -26.24 21.72 38.25
CA ALA A 55 -27.39 20.92 38.68
C ALA A 55 -26.94 19.70 39.52
N VAL A 56 -25.92 18.97 39.10
CA VAL A 56 -25.36 17.84 39.86
C VAL A 56 -24.81 18.29 41.20
N ASN A 57 -24.05 19.40 41.26
CA ASN A 57 -23.51 19.95 42.48
C ASN A 57 -24.66 20.39 43.44
N GLY A 58 -25.76 20.94 42.89
CA GLY A 58 -26.97 21.28 43.68
C GLY A 58 -27.64 20.03 44.25
N GLN A 59 -27.74 18.94 43.51
CA GLN A 59 -28.27 17.66 44.00
C GLN A 59 -27.40 17.07 45.11
N ILE A 60 -26.06 17.12 44.95
CA ILE A 60 -25.09 16.69 45.98
C ILE A 60 -25.30 17.52 47.26
N ALA A 61 -25.36 18.84 47.16
CA ALA A 61 -25.57 19.72 48.29
C ALA A 61 -26.91 19.44 49.03
N ASN A 62 -28.00 19.18 48.27
CA ASN A 62 -29.28 18.81 48.84
C ASN A 62 -29.24 17.43 49.51
N SER A 63 -28.58 16.45 48.93
CA SER A 63 -28.39 15.13 49.53
C SER A 63 -27.60 15.20 50.82
N GLN A 64 -26.52 16.01 50.87
CA GLN A 64 -25.74 16.24 52.06
C GLN A 64 -26.57 16.92 53.18
N LYS A 65 -27.38 17.93 52.85
CA LYS A 65 -28.29 18.57 53.82
C LYS A 65 -29.29 17.58 54.41
N GLN A 66 -29.89 16.73 53.55
CA GLN A 66 -30.81 15.69 54.02
C GLN A 66 -30.11 14.65 54.93
N ALA A 67 -28.85 14.24 54.59
CA ALA A 67 -28.06 13.32 55.40
C ALA A 67 -27.80 13.89 56.79
N VAL A 68 -27.40 15.18 56.89
CA VAL A 68 -27.16 15.86 58.15
C VAL A 68 -28.48 16.00 58.96
N GLN A 69 -29.60 16.32 58.34
CA GLN A 69 -30.90 16.38 59.01
C GLN A 69 -31.38 15.03 59.54
N SER A 70 -30.93 13.94 58.90
CA SER A 70 -31.25 12.56 59.30
C SER A 70 -30.22 11.95 60.26
N GLY A 71 -29.24 12.76 60.75
CA GLY A 71 -28.23 12.32 61.73
C GLY A 71 -27.04 11.52 61.15
N TYR A 72 -26.88 11.53 59.82
CA TYR A 72 -25.75 10.89 59.12
C TYR A 72 -24.64 11.91 58.83
N THR A 73 -23.43 11.38 58.55
CA THR A 73 -22.29 12.24 58.21
C THR A 73 -22.46 12.87 56.82
N PRO A 74 -22.00 14.15 56.61
CA PRO A 74 -22.12 14.89 55.35
C PRO A 74 -21.42 14.19 54.15
N ASP A 75 -20.51 13.27 54.44
CA ASP A 75 -19.72 12.58 53.41
C ASP A 75 -20.45 11.44 52.71
N LEU A 76 -21.71 11.16 53.14
CA LEU A 76 -22.53 10.12 52.54
C LEU A 76 -23.21 10.64 51.26
N ILE A 77 -22.48 10.69 50.17
CA ILE A 77 -22.97 11.05 48.84
C ILE A 77 -23.30 9.77 48.07
N ALA A 78 -24.48 9.72 47.47
CA ALA A 78 -24.84 8.58 46.63
C ALA A 78 -23.78 8.34 45.51
N PRO A 79 -23.28 7.13 45.36
CA PRO A 79 -22.21 6.82 44.37
C PRO A 79 -22.59 7.27 42.94
N SER A 80 -23.86 7.25 42.59
CA SER A 80 -24.39 7.71 41.30
C SER A 80 -24.18 9.23 41.08
N LEU A 81 -24.31 10.05 42.12
CA LEU A 81 -24.08 11.49 42.03
C LEU A 81 -22.57 11.83 41.94
N GLN A 82 -21.73 11.10 42.68
CA GLN A 82 -20.27 11.25 42.56
C GLN A 82 -19.80 10.89 41.13
N MET A 83 -20.31 9.80 40.58
CA MET A 83 -20.02 9.37 39.23
C MET A 83 -20.48 10.42 38.20
N ALA A 84 -21.71 10.91 38.30
CA ALA A 84 -22.23 11.95 37.42
C ALA A 84 -21.41 13.25 37.50
N GLN A 85 -20.92 13.62 38.68
CA GLN A 85 -20.02 14.78 38.82
C GLN A 85 -18.70 14.59 38.11
N THR A 86 -18.05 13.43 38.33
CA THR A 86 -16.75 13.10 37.71
C THR A 86 -16.89 13.08 36.17
N GLU A 87 -17.88 12.37 35.66
CA GLU A 87 -18.17 12.28 34.22
C GLU A 87 -18.43 13.65 33.58
N THR A 88 -19.17 14.52 34.26
CA THR A 88 -19.46 15.87 33.73
C THR A 88 -18.22 16.75 33.73
N ARG A 89 -17.29 16.59 34.70
CA ARG A 89 -15.99 17.28 34.70
C ARG A 89 -15.10 16.79 33.60
N GLU A 90 -14.98 15.47 33.41
CA GLU A 90 -14.18 14.86 32.33
C GLU A 90 -14.69 15.31 30.95
N LEU A 91 -16.01 15.37 30.76
CA LEU A 91 -16.61 15.88 29.52
C LEU A 91 -16.26 17.37 29.29
N MET A 92 -16.15 18.16 30.36
CA MET A 92 -15.71 19.55 30.28
C MET A 92 -14.26 19.64 29.83
N ASP A 93 -13.39 18.81 30.41
CA ASP A 93 -11.97 18.75 30.08
C ASP A 93 -11.77 18.28 28.63
N ASP A 94 -12.55 17.31 28.15
CA ASP A 94 -12.51 16.84 26.78
C ASP A 94 -12.84 17.95 25.78
N VAL A 95 -13.84 18.78 26.07
CA VAL A 95 -14.25 19.89 25.20
C VAL A 95 -13.29 21.08 25.25
N VAL A 96 -12.77 21.41 26.45
CA VAL A 96 -11.96 22.62 26.65
C VAL A 96 -10.47 22.37 26.44
N ALA A 97 -9.94 21.25 26.97
CA ALA A 97 -8.51 20.96 26.96
C ALA A 97 -8.09 20.06 25.78
N ARG A 98 -8.98 19.16 25.32
CA ARG A 98 -8.69 18.20 24.24
C ARG A 98 -9.32 18.57 22.90
N ASP A 99 -9.94 19.74 22.78
CA ASP A 99 -10.62 20.25 21.58
C ASP A 99 -11.65 19.29 20.97
N GLN A 100 -12.26 18.43 21.78
CA GLN A 100 -13.33 17.55 21.35
C GLN A 100 -14.59 18.37 21.00
N LYS A 101 -15.22 18.04 19.89
CA LYS A 101 -16.54 18.63 19.54
C LYS A 101 -17.66 17.74 20.06
N ILE A 102 -18.83 18.33 20.24
CA ILE A 102 -20.02 17.63 20.71
C ILE A 102 -21.07 17.60 19.61
N PHE A 103 -21.71 16.45 19.50
CA PHE A 103 -22.79 16.20 18.53
C PHE A 103 -24.03 15.64 19.22
N PHE A 104 -25.19 16.05 18.77
CA PHE A 104 -26.41 15.28 19.01
C PHE A 104 -26.48 14.19 17.93
N ILE A 105 -26.53 12.94 18.36
CA ILE A 105 -26.58 11.79 17.47
C ILE A 105 -27.92 11.08 17.65
N THR A 106 -28.54 10.76 16.51
CA THR A 106 -29.67 9.84 16.40
C THR A 106 -29.24 8.66 15.57
N PHE A 107 -29.22 7.48 16.16
CA PHE A 107 -28.90 6.23 15.47
C PHE A 107 -30.21 5.47 15.23
N THR A 108 -30.56 5.24 13.97
CA THR A 108 -31.74 4.48 13.58
C THR A 108 -31.37 3.27 12.76
N LEU A 109 -32.09 2.18 12.97
CA LEU A 109 -31.98 0.95 12.26
C LEU A 109 -33.34 0.51 11.78
N THR A 110 -33.51 0.39 10.45
CA THR A 110 -34.74 -0.10 9.82
C THR A 110 -34.40 -1.38 9.09
N PHE A 111 -35.15 -2.44 9.36
CA PHE A 111 -34.97 -3.75 8.73
C PHE A 111 -36.31 -4.32 8.29
N PHE A 112 -36.26 -5.25 7.35
CA PHE A 112 -37.41 -5.85 6.71
C PHE A 112 -37.41 -7.34 6.96
N ALA A 113 -38.59 -7.92 7.10
CA ALA A 113 -38.79 -9.36 7.26
C ALA A 113 -40.00 -9.81 6.43
N GLU A 114 -40.00 -11.08 6.04
CA GLU A 114 -41.08 -11.65 5.26
C GLU A 114 -42.33 -11.92 6.12
N ASP A 115 -42.12 -12.28 7.36
CA ASP A 115 -43.19 -12.56 8.31
C ASP A 115 -42.91 -12.00 9.72
N LYS A 116 -43.90 -12.14 10.61
CA LYS A 116 -43.81 -11.63 11.97
C LYS A 116 -42.86 -12.45 12.86
N GLU A 117 -42.68 -13.73 12.58
CA GLU A 117 -41.79 -14.58 13.37
C GLU A 117 -40.33 -14.19 13.09
N GLN A 118 -39.98 -14.05 11.85
CA GLN A 118 -38.67 -13.54 11.41
C GLN A 118 -38.39 -12.14 11.92
N LEU A 119 -39.41 -11.23 11.92
CA LEU A 119 -39.27 -9.90 12.46
C LEU A 119 -38.91 -9.93 13.96
N ASN A 120 -39.56 -10.81 14.72
CA ASN A 120 -39.29 -10.96 16.16
C ASN A 120 -37.88 -11.57 16.40
N GLU A 121 -37.43 -12.48 15.55
CA GLU A 121 -36.11 -13.09 15.64
C GLU A 121 -35.02 -12.02 15.39
N PHE A 122 -35.14 -11.26 14.34
CA PHE A 122 -34.20 -10.15 14.06
C PHE A 122 -34.20 -9.11 15.18
N THR A 123 -35.37 -8.76 15.71
CA THR A 123 -35.47 -7.82 16.84
C THR A 123 -34.73 -8.34 18.08
N ARG A 124 -34.82 -9.64 18.38
CA ARG A 124 -34.08 -10.25 19.49
C ARG A 124 -32.56 -10.24 19.24
N SER A 125 -32.13 -10.59 18.03
CA SER A 125 -30.73 -10.59 17.66
C SER A 125 -30.10 -9.19 17.73
N ILE A 126 -30.77 -8.19 17.18
CA ILE A 126 -30.36 -6.78 17.26
C ILE A 126 -30.30 -6.30 18.70
N THR A 127 -31.30 -6.65 19.51
CA THR A 127 -31.31 -6.29 20.93
C THR A 127 -30.18 -6.95 21.71
N ALA A 128 -29.85 -8.21 21.39
CA ALA A 128 -28.73 -8.90 22.01
C ALA A 128 -27.39 -8.25 21.65
N ILE A 129 -27.16 -7.90 20.36
CA ILE A 129 -25.98 -7.19 19.91
C ILE A 129 -25.89 -5.82 20.59
N SER A 130 -26.99 -5.03 20.61
CA SER A 130 -26.99 -3.71 21.21
C SER A 130 -26.68 -3.73 22.72
N ASN A 131 -27.16 -4.75 23.43
CA ASN A 131 -26.87 -4.92 24.85
C ASN A 131 -25.41 -5.36 25.09
N LYS A 132 -24.83 -6.17 24.21
CA LYS A 132 -23.39 -6.58 24.26
C LYS A 132 -22.49 -5.34 24.28
N TYR A 133 -22.83 -4.32 23.51
CA TYR A 133 -22.06 -3.08 23.38
C TYR A 133 -22.58 -1.95 24.28
N LEU A 134 -23.44 -2.23 25.24
CA LEU A 134 -24.05 -1.26 26.15
C LEU A 134 -24.73 -0.08 25.43
N CYS A 135 -25.21 -0.30 24.22
CA CYS A 135 -25.95 0.67 23.41
C CYS A 135 -27.41 0.23 23.24
N PRO A 136 -28.26 0.29 24.30
CA PRO A 136 -29.59 -0.27 24.26
C PRO A 136 -30.45 0.42 23.20
N MET A 137 -30.90 -0.36 22.22
CA MET A 137 -31.84 0.09 21.20
C MET A 137 -33.27 -0.20 21.62
N LYS A 138 -34.18 0.68 21.23
CA LYS A 138 -35.62 0.54 21.54
C LYS A 138 -36.43 0.55 20.25
N THR A 139 -37.36 -0.37 20.14
CA THR A 139 -38.35 -0.35 19.06
C THR A 139 -39.21 0.89 19.15
N LEU A 140 -39.37 1.60 18.04
CA LEU A 140 -40.24 2.79 17.95
C LEU A 140 -41.69 2.34 18.00
N LEU A 141 -42.44 2.86 18.99
CA LEU A 141 -43.87 2.66 19.12
C LEU A 141 -44.59 3.96 18.73
N TYR A 142 -45.55 3.89 17.82
CA TYR A 142 -46.30 5.03 17.28
C TYR A 142 -45.47 6.12 16.58
N GLN A 143 -44.25 5.85 16.25
CA GLN A 143 -43.30 6.72 15.53
C GLN A 143 -42.59 6.01 14.38
N GLN A 144 -43.19 4.94 13.86
CA GLN A 144 -42.57 4.09 12.82
C GLN A 144 -42.35 4.87 11.51
N GLU A 145 -43.32 5.72 11.13
CA GLU A 145 -43.26 6.60 9.97
C GLU A 145 -42.10 7.61 10.10
N GLN A 146 -42.00 8.29 11.23
CA GLN A 146 -40.92 9.24 11.51
C GLN A 146 -39.57 8.54 11.56
N GLY A 147 -39.50 7.31 12.12
CA GLY A 147 -38.31 6.50 12.14
C GLY A 147 -37.86 6.09 10.74
N PHE A 148 -38.80 5.67 9.91
CA PHE A 148 -38.51 5.31 8.53
C PHE A 148 -38.04 6.53 7.72
N ASN A 149 -38.74 7.67 7.81
CA ASN A 149 -38.32 8.90 7.13
C ASN A 149 -36.91 9.35 7.55
N THR A 150 -36.60 9.25 8.85
CA THR A 150 -35.25 9.56 9.38
C THR A 150 -34.20 8.60 8.86
N SER A 151 -34.53 7.35 8.55
CA SER A 151 -33.58 6.35 8.02
C SER A 151 -33.29 6.53 6.52
N LEU A 152 -34.11 7.30 5.81
CA LEU A 152 -33.88 7.57 4.38
C LEU A 152 -32.87 8.70 4.19
N PRO A 153 -32.12 8.73 3.07
CA PRO A 153 -31.09 9.74 2.79
C PRO A 153 -31.70 11.10 2.39
N LEU A 154 -32.67 11.57 3.15
CA LEU A 154 -33.38 12.84 2.90
C LEU A 154 -32.78 14.02 3.67
N GLY A 155 -31.85 13.77 4.59
CA GLY A 155 -31.28 14.80 5.48
C GLY A 155 -32.27 15.35 6.49
N LEU A 156 -33.33 14.59 6.83
CA LEU A 156 -34.37 14.95 7.77
C LEU A 156 -34.32 14.02 8.99
N ASN A 157 -34.28 14.60 10.18
CA ASN A 157 -34.45 13.87 11.44
C ASN A 157 -35.77 14.28 12.10
N GLU A 158 -36.76 13.42 11.98
CA GLU A 158 -38.09 13.63 12.58
C GLU A 158 -38.19 13.08 14.02
N LEU A 159 -37.15 12.37 14.49
CA LEU A 159 -37.12 11.79 15.82
C LEU A 159 -36.56 12.77 16.85
N GLN A 160 -37.18 12.78 18.04
CA GLN A 160 -36.69 13.57 19.18
C GLN A 160 -35.71 12.79 20.07
N ILE A 161 -35.33 11.58 19.65
CA ILE A 161 -34.40 10.68 20.36
C ILE A 161 -32.98 11.07 19.97
N ARG A 162 -32.31 11.86 20.81
CA ARG A 162 -30.96 12.37 20.54
C ARG A 162 -30.02 12.00 21.69
N ARG A 163 -28.85 11.52 21.37
CA ARG A 163 -27.75 11.28 22.31
C ARG A 163 -26.64 12.31 22.08
N LEU A 164 -26.11 12.82 23.17
CA LEU A 164 -24.95 13.72 23.12
C LEU A 164 -23.68 12.89 23.15
N LEU A 165 -22.85 13.00 22.12
CA LEU A 165 -21.58 12.30 22.02
C LEU A 165 -20.44 13.26 21.69
N THR A 166 -19.21 12.93 22.13
CA THR A 166 -17.98 13.63 21.73
C THR A 166 -17.51 13.14 20.35
N THR A 167 -16.58 13.85 19.72
CA THR A 167 -15.95 13.43 18.44
C THR A 167 -15.39 12.02 18.54
N GLU A 168 -14.69 11.69 19.62
CA GLU A 168 -14.09 10.38 19.86
C GLU A 168 -15.15 9.28 19.91
N SER A 169 -16.22 9.48 20.72
CA SER A 169 -17.32 8.52 20.82
C SER A 169 -18.14 8.41 19.52
N ALA A 170 -18.31 9.50 18.79
CA ALA A 170 -19.02 9.50 17.52
C ALA A 170 -18.25 8.79 16.41
N SER A 171 -16.91 8.83 16.44
CA SER A 171 -16.04 8.19 15.45
C SER A 171 -16.19 6.67 15.39
N VAL A 172 -16.61 6.05 16.49
CA VAL A 172 -16.87 4.60 16.56
C VAL A 172 -17.97 4.14 15.61
N PHE A 173 -18.93 5.03 15.30
CA PHE A 173 -20.01 4.70 14.36
C PHE A 173 -19.61 4.81 12.89
N ILE A 174 -18.38 5.24 12.59
CA ILE A 174 -17.92 5.30 11.20
C ILE A 174 -17.64 3.87 10.73
N PRO A 175 -18.30 3.39 9.67
CA PRO A 175 -18.24 2.00 9.24
C PRO A 175 -16.95 1.71 8.46
N TYR A 176 -15.78 1.85 9.11
CA TYR A 176 -14.50 1.41 8.52
C TYR A 176 -14.30 -0.12 8.62
N THR A 177 -15.37 -0.87 8.60
CA THR A 177 -15.35 -2.31 8.81
C THR A 177 -14.92 -3.09 7.56
N SER A 178 -15.11 -2.52 6.39
CA SER A 178 -14.65 -3.11 5.14
C SER A 178 -14.25 -2.05 4.13
N LEU A 179 -13.15 -2.27 3.43
CA LEU A 179 -12.76 -1.50 2.26
C LEU A 179 -13.10 -2.32 1.01
N GLU A 180 -14.07 -1.84 0.23
CA GLU A 180 -14.42 -2.46 -1.05
C GLU A 180 -13.46 -1.98 -2.13
N LEU A 181 -12.74 -2.92 -2.73
CA LEU A 181 -11.85 -2.67 -3.87
C LEU A 181 -12.47 -3.32 -5.12
N TYR A 182 -13.35 -2.57 -5.77
CA TYR A 182 -14.00 -3.02 -7.00
C TYR A 182 -13.78 -2.01 -8.12
N GLN A 183 -12.96 -2.40 -9.08
CA GLN A 183 -12.71 -1.64 -10.31
C GLN A 183 -13.09 -2.52 -11.50
N LYS A 184 -13.99 -2.04 -12.37
CA LYS A 184 -14.57 -2.80 -13.49
C LYS A 184 -13.54 -3.52 -14.39
N HIS A 185 -12.35 -2.95 -14.53
CA HIS A 185 -11.25 -3.49 -15.34
C HIS A 185 -10.08 -3.98 -14.49
N GLY A 186 -10.27 -4.13 -13.17
CA GLY A 186 -9.25 -4.61 -12.25
C GLY A 186 -8.92 -6.09 -12.45
N LEU A 187 -7.72 -6.48 -12.04
CA LEU A 187 -7.36 -7.89 -11.89
C LEU A 187 -8.02 -8.46 -10.64
N TYR A 188 -8.39 -9.73 -10.70
CA TYR A 188 -8.96 -10.42 -9.55
C TYR A 188 -7.87 -10.77 -8.52
N TYR A 189 -7.99 -10.28 -7.30
CA TYR A 189 -7.06 -10.56 -6.21
C TYR A 189 -7.58 -11.56 -5.18
N GLY A 190 -8.89 -11.69 -5.03
CA GLY A 190 -9.51 -12.61 -4.09
C GLY A 190 -10.91 -12.15 -3.67
N LEU A 191 -11.35 -12.65 -2.53
CA LEU A 191 -12.56 -12.22 -1.86
C LEU A 191 -12.21 -11.36 -0.65
N ASN A 192 -12.99 -10.33 -0.40
CA ASN A 192 -12.89 -9.55 0.82
C ASN A 192 -13.33 -10.44 2.01
N GLN A 193 -12.50 -10.54 3.03
CA GLN A 193 -12.76 -11.42 4.18
C GLN A 193 -14.02 -11.00 4.95
N SER A 194 -14.33 -9.72 4.99
CA SER A 194 -15.48 -9.20 5.76
C SER A 194 -16.78 -9.25 4.97
N SER A 195 -16.76 -8.92 3.68
CA SER A 195 -17.99 -8.78 2.87
C SER A 195 -18.21 -9.93 1.87
N ASN A 196 -17.22 -10.84 1.69
CA ASN A 196 -17.18 -11.85 0.64
C ASN A 196 -17.31 -11.33 -0.79
N ASN A 197 -17.20 -10.01 -0.99
CA ASN A 197 -17.22 -9.39 -2.30
C ASN A 197 -15.90 -9.61 -3.05
N LEU A 198 -15.96 -9.58 -4.38
CA LEU A 198 -14.79 -9.71 -5.25
C LEU A 198 -13.85 -8.51 -5.07
N ILE A 199 -12.58 -8.76 -4.84
CA ILE A 199 -11.52 -7.75 -4.92
C ILE A 199 -11.02 -7.70 -6.36
N LEU A 200 -11.41 -6.66 -7.07
CA LEU A 200 -10.93 -6.33 -8.41
C LEU A 200 -10.19 -5.00 -8.37
N TYR A 201 -8.90 -5.04 -8.62
CA TYR A 201 -8.06 -3.85 -8.53
C TYR A 201 -7.14 -3.71 -9.74
N ASP A 202 -7.05 -2.50 -10.29
CA ASP A 202 -6.08 -2.15 -11.31
C ASP A 202 -4.93 -1.36 -10.69
N ARG A 203 -3.79 -2.01 -10.50
CA ARG A 203 -2.60 -1.40 -9.92
C ARG A 203 -2.14 -0.16 -10.71
N LEU A 204 -2.31 -0.18 -12.04
CA LEU A 204 -1.92 0.93 -12.93
C LEU A 204 -2.78 2.18 -12.74
N SER A 205 -3.96 2.07 -12.11
CA SER A 205 -4.79 3.23 -11.76
C SER A 205 -4.32 3.98 -10.52
N GLY A 206 -3.40 3.40 -9.75
CA GLY A 206 -2.82 4.00 -8.54
C GLY A 206 -1.81 5.10 -8.86
N LYS A 207 -1.52 5.95 -7.86
CA LYS A 207 -0.44 6.96 -7.97
C LYS A 207 0.95 6.33 -8.02
N ASN A 208 1.11 5.14 -7.46
CA ASN A 208 2.34 4.36 -7.43
C ASN A 208 2.00 2.90 -7.73
N PHE A 209 2.74 2.31 -8.66
CA PHE A 209 2.52 0.94 -9.14
C PHE A 209 3.35 -0.09 -8.41
N ASN A 210 4.30 0.34 -7.57
CA ASN A 210 5.17 -0.56 -6.82
C ASN A 210 4.37 -1.34 -5.78
N GLY A 211 4.73 -2.60 -5.60
CA GLY A 211 4.12 -3.49 -4.63
C GLY A 211 5.15 -4.35 -3.93
N LEU A 212 4.85 -4.74 -2.71
CA LEU A 212 5.66 -5.66 -1.91
C LEU A 212 4.77 -6.83 -1.49
N VAL A 213 5.30 -8.06 -1.62
CA VAL A 213 4.60 -9.28 -1.20
C VAL A 213 5.42 -9.95 -0.11
N PHE A 214 4.92 -9.90 1.11
CA PHE A 214 5.54 -10.51 2.28
C PHE A 214 4.73 -11.72 2.76
N GLY A 215 5.41 -12.67 3.36
CA GLY A 215 4.80 -13.83 3.99
C GLY A 215 5.87 -14.84 4.42
N GLU A 216 5.48 -15.75 5.29
CA GLU A 216 6.35 -16.84 5.72
C GLU A 216 6.64 -17.84 4.58
N PRO A 217 7.71 -18.65 4.65
CA PRO A 217 7.93 -19.73 3.71
C PRO A 217 6.70 -20.66 3.67
N GLY A 218 6.24 -21.01 2.46
CA GLY A 218 5.05 -21.86 2.28
C GLY A 218 3.70 -21.13 2.35
N SER A 219 3.64 -19.82 2.64
CA SER A 219 2.38 -19.04 2.73
C SER A 219 1.71 -18.75 1.38
N GLY A 220 2.29 -19.17 0.27
CA GLY A 220 1.74 -18.95 -1.08
C GLY A 220 2.16 -17.66 -1.78
N LYS A 221 3.22 -16.97 -1.32
CA LYS A 221 3.74 -15.74 -1.96
C LYS A 221 3.99 -15.93 -3.46
N SER A 222 4.81 -16.92 -3.81
CA SER A 222 5.17 -17.18 -5.21
C SER A 222 3.95 -17.58 -6.05
N PHE A 223 3.00 -18.31 -5.46
CA PHE A 223 1.73 -18.63 -6.13
C PHE A 223 0.90 -17.39 -6.42
N PHE A 224 0.78 -16.49 -5.46
CA PHE A 224 0.09 -15.22 -5.63
C PHE A 224 0.71 -14.38 -6.76
N VAL A 225 2.04 -14.24 -6.76
CA VAL A 225 2.77 -13.48 -7.80
C VAL A 225 2.63 -14.15 -9.17
N LYS A 226 2.76 -15.48 -9.26
CA LYS A 226 2.55 -16.23 -10.51
C LYS A 226 1.15 -16.01 -11.09
N ARG A 227 0.12 -16.02 -10.24
CA ARG A 227 -1.25 -15.73 -10.66
C ARG A 227 -1.41 -14.32 -11.19
N GLU A 228 -0.81 -13.33 -10.51
CA GLU A 228 -0.83 -11.92 -10.95
C GLU A 228 -0.15 -11.76 -12.31
N MET A 229 1.06 -12.30 -12.48
CA MET A 229 1.80 -12.28 -13.76
C MET A 229 0.99 -12.91 -14.89
N THR A 230 0.37 -14.07 -14.64
CA THR A 230 -0.49 -14.75 -15.61
C THR A 230 -1.67 -13.85 -16.01
N SER A 231 -2.33 -13.23 -15.03
CA SER A 231 -3.47 -12.35 -15.28
C SER A 231 -3.07 -11.10 -16.07
N VAL A 232 -1.92 -10.50 -15.75
CA VAL A 232 -1.37 -9.35 -16.49
C VAL A 232 -1.06 -9.74 -17.94
N ARG A 233 -0.42 -10.91 -18.14
CA ARG A 233 -0.02 -11.38 -19.45
C ARG A 233 -1.21 -11.71 -20.37
N LEU A 234 -2.29 -12.24 -19.78
CA LEU A 234 -3.51 -12.61 -20.51
C LEU A 234 -4.46 -11.43 -20.73
N ARG A 235 -4.34 -10.35 -19.96
CA ARG A 235 -5.22 -9.18 -20.03
C ARG A 235 -5.05 -8.39 -21.31
N ASP A 236 -3.81 -8.20 -21.77
CA ASP A 236 -3.49 -7.39 -22.95
C ASP A 236 -2.27 -7.98 -23.66
N ASP A 237 -2.36 -8.05 -24.98
CA ASP A 237 -1.26 -8.53 -25.82
C ASP A 237 -0.04 -7.60 -25.83
N LYS A 238 -0.19 -6.36 -25.39
CA LYS A 238 0.90 -5.39 -25.27
C LYS A 238 1.66 -5.49 -23.95
N ASN A 239 1.11 -6.19 -22.96
CA ASN A 239 1.76 -6.32 -21.66
C ASN A 239 3.02 -7.20 -21.78
N VAL A 240 4.10 -6.70 -21.19
CA VAL A 240 5.38 -7.41 -21.08
C VAL A 240 5.68 -7.67 -19.60
N VAL A 241 6.21 -8.83 -19.29
CA VAL A 241 6.57 -9.24 -17.92
C VAL A 241 8.03 -9.65 -17.90
N TYR A 242 8.82 -8.94 -17.11
CA TYR A 242 10.21 -9.29 -16.82
C TYR A 242 10.34 -9.79 -15.39
N VAL A 243 11.03 -10.91 -15.19
CA VAL A 243 11.22 -11.54 -13.89
C VAL A 243 12.70 -11.76 -13.65
N ILE A 244 13.21 -11.33 -12.49
CA ILE A 244 14.53 -11.76 -12.01
C ILE A 244 14.27 -12.80 -10.93
N ASP A 245 14.73 -14.03 -11.18
CA ASP A 245 14.41 -15.21 -10.38
C ASP A 245 15.66 -15.78 -9.69
N PRO A 246 15.88 -15.45 -8.41
CA PRO A 246 17.03 -15.98 -7.67
C PRO A 246 16.84 -17.42 -7.15
N GLU A 247 15.64 -18.00 -7.29
CA GLU A 247 15.30 -19.31 -6.73
C GLU A 247 14.84 -20.33 -7.79
N SER A 248 14.75 -19.93 -9.07
CA SER A 248 14.26 -20.75 -10.20
C SER A 248 12.82 -21.26 -10.01
N GLU A 249 11.97 -20.40 -9.46
CA GLU A 249 10.55 -20.75 -9.21
C GLU A 249 9.64 -20.48 -10.40
N TYR A 250 10.06 -19.65 -11.38
CA TYR A 250 9.19 -19.14 -12.46
C TYR A 250 9.42 -19.79 -13.82
N LEU A 251 10.32 -20.75 -13.93
CA LEU A 251 10.70 -21.41 -15.20
C LEU A 251 9.51 -22.10 -15.88
N ASP A 252 8.78 -22.93 -15.12
CA ASP A 252 7.62 -23.66 -15.66
C ASP A 252 6.51 -22.70 -16.11
N LEU A 253 6.32 -21.57 -15.39
CA LEU A 253 5.37 -20.56 -15.78
C LEU A 253 5.78 -19.87 -17.10
N ALA A 254 7.07 -19.55 -17.26
CA ALA A 254 7.60 -18.97 -18.48
C ALA A 254 7.33 -19.90 -19.68
N HIS A 255 7.68 -21.18 -19.57
CA HIS A 255 7.42 -22.16 -20.63
C HIS A 255 5.91 -22.30 -20.94
N ALA A 256 5.06 -22.35 -19.91
CA ALA A 256 3.60 -22.44 -20.09
C ALA A 256 2.98 -21.23 -20.80
N LEU A 257 3.58 -20.03 -20.64
CA LEU A 257 3.13 -18.79 -21.29
C LEU A 257 3.85 -18.48 -22.61
N GLY A 258 4.69 -19.40 -23.11
CA GLY A 258 5.49 -19.19 -24.33
C GLY A 258 6.60 -18.14 -24.14
N GLY A 259 7.07 -18.01 -22.90
CA GLY A 259 8.12 -17.06 -22.52
C GLY A 259 9.52 -17.59 -22.78
N GLU A 260 10.50 -16.70 -22.67
CA GLU A 260 11.92 -16.98 -22.75
C GLU A 260 12.54 -17.10 -21.35
N VAL A 261 13.51 -17.99 -21.19
CA VAL A 261 14.27 -18.14 -19.94
C VAL A 261 15.76 -17.93 -20.20
N ALA A 262 16.30 -16.85 -19.69
CA ALA A 262 17.73 -16.56 -19.71
C ALA A 262 18.40 -17.18 -18.47
N VAL A 263 18.98 -18.38 -18.62
CA VAL A 263 19.67 -19.05 -17.53
C VAL A 263 21.10 -18.52 -17.43
N LEU A 264 21.37 -17.75 -16.38
CA LEU A 264 22.68 -17.16 -16.13
C LEU A 264 23.46 -18.04 -15.14
N THR A 265 24.40 -18.79 -15.65
CA THR A 265 25.28 -19.65 -14.85
C THR A 265 26.69 -19.64 -15.47
N PRO A 266 27.77 -19.77 -14.68
CA PRO A 266 29.10 -19.89 -15.22
C PRO A 266 29.15 -21.03 -16.25
N GLY A 267 29.61 -20.72 -17.48
CA GLY A 267 29.67 -21.68 -18.57
C GLY A 267 28.38 -21.87 -19.37
N SER A 268 27.30 -21.09 -19.11
CA SER A 268 26.15 -21.06 -19.98
C SER A 268 26.46 -20.42 -21.33
N GLN A 269 25.65 -20.73 -22.34
CA GLN A 269 25.70 -20.05 -23.64
C GLN A 269 24.74 -18.87 -23.74
N THR A 270 24.16 -18.46 -22.62
CA THR A 270 23.29 -17.29 -22.51
C THR A 270 24.12 -16.11 -22.05
N TYR A 271 24.15 -15.06 -22.85
CA TYR A 271 24.95 -13.87 -22.62
C TYR A 271 24.07 -12.63 -22.54
N ILE A 272 24.42 -11.74 -21.62
CA ILE A 272 23.84 -10.40 -21.49
C ILE A 272 25.01 -9.42 -21.40
N ASN A 273 25.11 -8.54 -22.37
CA ASN A 273 26.14 -7.52 -22.38
C ASN A 273 25.75 -6.32 -21.52
N PRO A 274 26.46 -6.03 -20.42
CA PRO A 274 26.12 -4.88 -19.57
C PRO A 274 26.31 -3.53 -20.26
N LEU A 275 27.05 -3.50 -21.39
CA LEU A 275 27.27 -2.28 -22.16
C LEU A 275 26.19 -2.02 -23.22
N ASP A 276 25.21 -2.93 -23.38
CA ASP A 276 24.11 -2.71 -24.30
C ASP A 276 23.32 -1.45 -23.94
N MET A 277 23.04 -0.61 -24.93
CA MET A 277 22.21 0.60 -24.80
C MET A 277 21.71 1.08 -26.17
N ASP A 278 20.54 1.72 -26.18
CA ASP A 278 20.07 2.51 -27.33
C ASP A 278 20.62 3.95 -27.21
N LEU A 279 21.31 4.42 -28.24
CA LEU A 279 21.87 5.79 -28.26
C LEU A 279 20.84 6.87 -28.52
N PHE A 280 19.63 6.53 -28.96
CA PHE A 280 18.62 7.47 -29.45
C PHE A 280 17.29 7.38 -28.71
N TYR A 281 17.28 6.83 -27.50
CA TYR A 281 16.06 6.52 -26.75
C TYR A 281 15.21 7.75 -26.40
N ASP A 282 15.80 8.95 -26.29
CA ASP A 282 15.12 10.19 -25.90
C ASP A 282 15.08 11.27 -27.00
N GLY A 283 15.41 10.90 -28.25
CA GLY A 283 15.47 11.83 -29.35
C GLY A 283 16.71 12.74 -29.35
N GLY A 284 17.71 12.46 -28.47
CA GLY A 284 18.97 13.20 -28.40
C GLY A 284 19.00 14.32 -27.37
N GLU A 285 18.06 14.32 -26.40
CA GLU A 285 18.04 15.31 -25.31
C GLU A 285 19.07 15.01 -24.21
N SER A 286 19.46 13.76 -24.01
CA SER A 286 20.47 13.35 -23.03
C SER A 286 21.72 12.82 -23.70
N ASP A 287 22.79 12.62 -22.90
CA ASP A 287 24.03 11.92 -23.33
C ASP A 287 23.98 10.46 -22.85
N PRO A 288 23.54 9.49 -23.70
CA PRO A 288 23.42 8.10 -23.33
C PRO A 288 24.75 7.50 -22.88
N VAL A 289 25.87 7.97 -23.46
CA VAL A 289 27.20 7.50 -23.08
C VAL A 289 27.58 7.95 -21.68
N ALA A 290 27.19 9.16 -21.27
CA ALA A 290 27.41 9.64 -19.91
C ALA A 290 26.62 8.80 -18.89
N MET A 291 25.37 8.46 -19.17
CA MET A 291 24.57 7.56 -18.33
C MET A 291 25.17 6.14 -18.25
N LYS A 292 25.68 5.65 -19.37
CA LYS A 292 26.38 4.35 -19.40
C LYS A 292 27.67 4.38 -18.59
N VAL A 293 28.39 5.50 -18.57
CA VAL A 293 29.57 5.69 -17.70
C VAL A 293 29.18 5.50 -16.22
N ASP A 294 28.14 6.17 -15.75
CA ASP A 294 27.67 6.06 -14.36
C ASP A 294 27.30 4.61 -14.00
N TYR A 295 26.61 3.93 -14.91
CA TYR A 295 26.28 2.53 -14.76
C TYR A 295 27.52 1.65 -14.66
N VAL A 296 28.53 1.83 -15.54
CA VAL A 296 29.78 1.06 -15.55
C VAL A 296 30.60 1.32 -14.30
N VAL A 297 30.64 2.55 -13.80
CA VAL A 297 31.26 2.89 -12.50
C VAL A 297 30.63 2.05 -11.39
N SER A 298 29.31 2.07 -11.29
CA SER A 298 28.58 1.28 -10.29
C SER A 298 28.82 -0.22 -10.45
N LEU A 299 28.88 -0.73 -11.68
CA LEU A 299 29.17 -2.13 -11.96
C LEU A 299 30.58 -2.54 -11.47
N VAL A 300 31.58 -1.72 -11.75
CA VAL A 300 32.96 -1.96 -11.30
C VAL A 300 33.07 -1.88 -9.77
N GLU A 301 32.36 -0.96 -9.13
CA GLU A 301 32.32 -0.90 -7.66
C GLU A 301 31.70 -2.15 -7.03
N ILE A 302 30.63 -2.70 -7.64
CA ILE A 302 30.08 -4.00 -7.21
C ILE A 302 31.10 -5.13 -7.39
N MET A 303 31.87 -5.12 -8.48
CA MET A 303 32.95 -6.11 -8.75
C MET A 303 34.09 -5.99 -7.75
N LEU A 304 34.40 -4.79 -7.26
CA LEU A 304 35.41 -4.55 -6.21
C LEU A 304 34.99 -5.14 -4.86
N GLY A 305 33.69 -5.33 -4.62
CA GLY A 305 33.11 -5.88 -3.39
C GLY A 305 32.51 -4.81 -2.47
N GLU A 306 31.74 -5.27 -1.49
CA GLU A 306 30.97 -4.39 -0.59
C GLU A 306 31.84 -3.33 0.11
N GLY A 307 31.35 -2.08 0.08
CA GLY A 307 31.97 -0.94 0.76
C GLY A 307 33.23 -0.41 0.08
N LYS A 308 33.56 -0.88 -1.11
CA LYS A 308 34.69 -0.35 -1.90
C LYS A 308 34.16 0.54 -3.02
N PHE A 309 34.71 1.74 -3.09
CA PHE A 309 34.38 2.74 -4.10
C PHE A 309 35.62 3.10 -4.91
N LEU A 310 35.42 3.48 -6.16
CA LEU A 310 36.46 4.03 -6.98
C LEU A 310 36.81 5.45 -6.50
N ASP A 311 38.09 5.77 -6.40
CA ASP A 311 38.51 7.13 -6.14
C ASP A 311 38.21 8.04 -7.37
N PRO A 312 38.22 9.37 -7.21
CA PRO A 312 37.90 10.28 -8.32
C PRO A 312 38.83 10.14 -9.53
N GLN A 313 40.09 9.73 -9.33
CA GLN A 313 41.05 9.54 -10.40
C GLN A 313 40.73 8.28 -11.20
N ALA A 314 40.49 7.15 -10.52
CA ALA A 314 40.06 5.90 -11.13
C ALA A 314 38.71 6.07 -11.87
N THR A 315 37.74 6.79 -11.29
CA THR A 315 36.46 7.10 -11.93
C THR A 315 36.66 7.92 -13.22
N SER A 316 37.56 8.90 -13.21
CA SER A 316 37.88 9.70 -14.40
C SER A 316 38.50 8.87 -15.51
N ILE A 317 39.46 7.98 -15.17
CA ILE A 317 40.09 7.07 -16.11
C ILE A 317 39.07 6.10 -16.72
N LEU A 318 38.22 5.48 -15.87
CA LEU A 318 37.16 4.58 -16.32
C LEU A 318 36.19 5.28 -17.27
N SER A 319 35.76 6.51 -16.91
CA SER A 319 34.89 7.33 -17.76
C SER A 319 35.49 7.62 -19.13
N ARG A 320 36.78 7.93 -19.17
CA ARG A 320 37.55 8.12 -20.43
C ARG A 320 37.57 6.84 -21.27
N CYS A 321 37.86 5.71 -20.67
CA CYS A 321 37.92 4.42 -21.36
C CYS A 321 36.56 3.99 -21.92
N VAL A 322 35.48 4.16 -21.15
CA VAL A 322 34.13 3.89 -21.64
C VAL A 322 33.79 4.76 -22.83
N LYS A 323 34.02 6.07 -22.75
CA LYS A 323 33.82 6.95 -23.93
C LYS A 323 34.68 6.55 -25.15
N ASN A 324 35.89 6.11 -24.94
CA ASN A 324 36.76 5.70 -26.02
C ASN A 324 36.26 4.45 -26.78
N ILE A 325 35.75 3.43 -26.05
CA ILE A 325 35.21 2.21 -26.68
C ILE A 325 33.90 2.47 -27.44
N PHE A 326 33.12 3.44 -27.03
CA PHE A 326 31.88 3.80 -27.73
C PHE A 326 32.07 4.67 -28.95
N ARG A 327 33.19 5.41 -29.08
CA ARG A 327 33.45 6.30 -30.24
C ARG A 327 33.43 5.56 -31.60
N PRO A 328 34.06 4.38 -31.78
CA PRO A 328 33.98 3.64 -33.04
C PRO A 328 32.57 3.17 -33.35
N TYR A 329 31.84 2.72 -32.32
CA TYR A 329 30.44 2.28 -32.42
C TYR A 329 29.51 3.39 -32.86
N ILE A 330 29.61 4.59 -32.25
CA ILE A 330 28.83 5.76 -32.62
C ILE A 330 29.05 6.13 -34.09
N LYS A 331 30.32 6.17 -34.55
CA LYS A 331 30.62 6.46 -35.93
C LYS A 331 30.04 5.42 -36.90
N LEU A 332 30.08 4.15 -36.52
CA LEU A 332 29.49 3.06 -37.30
C LEU A 332 27.97 3.26 -37.40
N LEU A 333 27.34 3.51 -36.29
CA LEU A 333 25.88 3.68 -36.21
C LEU A 333 25.42 4.94 -37.00
N ASP A 334 26.15 6.06 -36.94
CA ASP A 334 25.91 7.25 -37.74
C ASP A 334 25.97 6.94 -39.25
N THR A 335 26.94 6.09 -39.66
CA THR A 335 27.07 5.65 -41.05
C THR A 335 25.91 4.76 -41.48
N LEU A 336 25.47 3.84 -40.65
CA LEU A 336 24.30 2.99 -40.91
C LEU A 336 23.01 3.80 -41.00
N ARG A 337 22.82 4.75 -40.11
CA ARG A 337 21.67 5.65 -40.11
C ARG A 337 21.60 6.62 -41.29
N ALA A 338 22.74 6.98 -41.86
CA ALA A 338 22.78 7.75 -43.12
C ALA A 338 22.14 6.97 -44.28
N THR A 339 22.15 5.63 -44.22
CA THR A 339 21.55 4.76 -45.21
C THR A 339 20.12 4.37 -44.81
N ASP A 340 19.89 4.06 -43.54
CA ASP A 340 18.58 3.68 -42.98
C ASP A 340 18.37 4.39 -41.61
N PRO A 341 17.56 5.46 -41.56
CA PRO A 341 17.30 6.21 -40.32
C PRO A 341 16.58 5.42 -39.22
N THR A 342 16.01 4.26 -39.53
CA THR A 342 15.29 3.42 -38.56
C THR A 342 16.24 2.61 -37.66
N ILE A 343 17.51 2.49 -38.06
CA ILE A 343 18.50 1.76 -37.25
C ILE A 343 18.88 2.63 -36.05
N THR A 344 18.53 2.19 -34.85
CA THR A 344 18.87 2.83 -33.58
C THR A 344 19.88 2.07 -32.76
N TYR A 345 20.11 0.79 -33.10
CA TYR A 345 20.89 -0.15 -32.34
C TYR A 345 21.50 -1.22 -33.23
N ASP A 346 22.78 -1.57 -33.00
CA ASP A 346 23.49 -2.66 -33.66
C ASP A 346 24.13 -3.57 -32.60
N LYS A 347 23.44 -4.67 -32.30
CA LYS A 347 23.79 -5.62 -31.24
C LYS A 347 25.15 -6.27 -31.45
N ASP A 348 25.50 -6.59 -32.70
CA ASP A 348 26.68 -7.37 -33.03
C ASP A 348 27.97 -6.55 -32.91
N ASN A 349 27.90 -5.23 -33.09
CA ASN A 349 29.02 -4.31 -33.01
C ASN A 349 29.08 -3.49 -31.72
N MET A 350 28.17 -3.76 -30.76
CA MET A 350 28.18 -3.11 -29.46
C MET A 350 29.48 -3.43 -28.69
N PRO A 351 30.11 -2.42 -28.03
CA PRO A 351 31.24 -2.70 -27.15
C PRO A 351 30.90 -3.68 -26.04
N THR A 352 31.88 -4.50 -25.65
CA THR A 352 31.73 -5.47 -24.55
C THR A 352 32.73 -5.20 -23.42
N LEU A 353 32.62 -5.92 -22.31
CA LEU A 353 33.59 -5.84 -21.21
C LEU A 353 35.00 -6.17 -21.66
N VAL A 354 35.16 -7.01 -22.70
CA VAL A 354 36.49 -7.33 -23.29
C VAL A 354 37.09 -6.07 -23.92
N ASN A 355 36.29 -5.28 -24.63
CA ASN A 355 36.78 -4.03 -25.23
C ASN A 355 37.20 -3.05 -24.13
N LEU A 356 36.42 -2.93 -23.05
CA LEU A 356 36.75 -2.07 -21.91
C LEU A 356 38.04 -2.53 -21.21
N TYR A 357 38.19 -3.83 -20.97
CA TYR A 357 39.39 -4.41 -20.39
C TYR A 357 40.64 -4.08 -21.22
N ASN A 358 40.58 -4.31 -22.53
CA ASN A 358 41.68 -4.02 -23.44
C ASN A 358 42.01 -2.51 -23.48
N GLU A 359 41.03 -1.63 -23.48
CA GLU A 359 41.21 -0.18 -23.45
C GLU A 359 41.89 0.27 -22.14
N LEU A 360 41.55 -0.32 -21.00
CA LEU A 360 42.18 -0.04 -19.71
C LEU A 360 43.66 -0.46 -19.68
N LEU A 361 44.01 -1.60 -20.31
CA LEU A 361 45.39 -2.04 -20.41
C LEU A 361 46.27 -1.09 -21.23
N LEU A 362 45.70 -0.32 -22.14
CA LEU A 362 46.43 0.67 -22.94
C LEU A 362 46.73 1.95 -22.18
N GLN A 363 46.09 2.17 -21.04
CA GLN A 363 46.30 3.39 -20.23
C GLN A 363 47.60 3.29 -19.43
N PRO A 364 48.36 4.40 -19.33
CA PRO A 364 49.63 4.40 -18.62
C PRO A 364 49.48 4.45 -17.08
N GLU A 365 48.34 4.88 -16.57
CA GLU A 365 48.10 5.14 -15.15
C GLU A 365 47.98 3.81 -14.36
N PRO A 366 48.54 3.74 -13.13
CA PRO A 366 48.49 2.53 -12.30
C PRO A 366 47.05 2.18 -11.85
N GLU A 367 46.19 3.17 -11.70
CA GLU A 367 44.76 2.99 -11.34
C GLU A 367 44.00 2.24 -12.44
N ALA A 368 44.34 2.50 -13.72
CA ALA A 368 43.77 1.76 -14.85
C ALA A 368 44.12 0.27 -14.78
N LYS A 369 45.35 -0.09 -14.41
CA LYS A 369 45.77 -1.48 -14.21
C LYS A 369 45.02 -2.13 -13.04
N THR A 370 44.78 -1.39 -11.97
CA THR A 370 44.02 -1.89 -10.84
C THR A 370 42.60 -2.24 -11.24
N ILE A 371 41.92 -1.36 -12.01
CA ILE A 371 40.58 -1.62 -12.56
C ILE A 371 40.62 -2.80 -13.55
N ALA A 372 41.63 -2.86 -14.44
CA ALA A 372 41.78 -3.94 -15.39
C ALA A 372 41.91 -5.31 -14.68
N ASN A 373 42.73 -5.40 -13.62
CA ASN A 373 42.85 -6.63 -12.83
C ASN A 373 41.53 -7.10 -12.21
N VAL A 374 40.65 -6.17 -11.80
CA VAL A 374 39.31 -6.52 -11.31
C VAL A 374 38.44 -7.03 -12.45
N LEU A 375 38.46 -6.36 -13.61
CA LEU A 375 37.68 -6.74 -14.79
C LEU A 375 38.17 -8.04 -15.45
N GLU A 376 39.43 -8.44 -15.28
CA GLU A 376 40.02 -9.63 -15.93
C GLU A 376 39.19 -10.88 -15.68
N ALA A 377 38.73 -11.09 -14.42
CA ALA A 377 37.92 -12.25 -14.06
C ALA A 377 36.58 -12.31 -14.82
N TYR A 378 36.02 -11.16 -15.18
CA TYR A 378 34.72 -11.00 -15.83
C TYR A 378 34.81 -10.82 -17.34
N ALA A 379 35.94 -10.34 -17.86
CA ALA A 379 36.16 -10.13 -19.29
C ALA A 379 36.75 -11.37 -19.98
N THR A 380 37.78 -11.98 -19.40
CA THR A 380 38.51 -13.09 -19.99
C THR A 380 38.61 -14.32 -19.07
N GLY A 381 38.28 -14.16 -17.79
CA GLY A 381 38.39 -15.20 -16.78
C GLY A 381 37.15 -16.09 -16.67
N ALA A 382 37.01 -16.76 -15.51
CA ALA A 382 36.00 -17.78 -15.26
C ALA A 382 34.54 -17.23 -15.20
N PHE A 383 34.36 -15.91 -15.06
CA PHE A 383 33.05 -15.24 -14.92
C PHE A 383 32.64 -14.45 -16.17
N ASN A 384 33.05 -14.92 -17.35
CA ASN A 384 32.90 -14.19 -18.62
C ASN A 384 31.51 -14.25 -19.26
N ILE A 385 30.47 -14.64 -18.51
CA ILE A 385 29.10 -14.70 -19.03
C ILE A 385 28.56 -13.33 -19.47
N PHE A 386 29.15 -12.24 -18.97
CA PHE A 386 28.81 -10.86 -19.32
C PHE A 386 29.79 -10.22 -20.31
N ALA A 387 30.71 -11.01 -20.88
CA ALA A 387 31.76 -10.50 -21.75
C ALA A 387 31.43 -10.55 -23.24
N ASN A 388 30.34 -11.23 -23.60
CA ASN A 388 29.94 -11.46 -24.99
C ASN A 388 28.72 -10.60 -25.36
N PRO A 389 28.45 -10.34 -26.65
CA PRO A 389 27.21 -9.73 -27.10
C PRO A 389 26.00 -10.50 -26.60
N SER A 390 24.93 -9.77 -26.25
CA SER A 390 23.68 -10.38 -25.77
C SER A 390 23.04 -11.26 -26.83
N ASN A 391 22.59 -12.45 -26.42
CA ASN A 391 21.91 -13.41 -27.30
C ASN A 391 20.54 -13.84 -26.79
N VAL A 392 20.02 -13.17 -25.76
CA VAL A 392 18.68 -13.37 -25.25
C VAL A 392 17.68 -12.77 -26.22
N ASP A 393 16.55 -13.48 -26.48
CA ASP A 393 15.46 -12.94 -27.26
C ASP A 393 14.80 -11.78 -26.53
N THR A 394 15.01 -10.59 -27.07
CA THR A 394 14.51 -9.34 -26.50
C THR A 394 13.05 -9.06 -26.80
N ASP A 395 12.48 -9.73 -27.82
CA ASP A 395 11.12 -9.49 -28.30
C ASP A 395 10.08 -10.33 -27.55
N ASN A 396 10.54 -11.29 -26.72
CA ASN A 396 9.62 -12.11 -25.95
C ASN A 396 8.95 -11.29 -24.83
N ARG A 397 7.63 -11.39 -24.77
CA ARG A 397 6.80 -10.64 -23.82
C ARG A 397 6.78 -11.21 -22.39
N PHE A 398 7.38 -12.38 -22.17
CA PHE A 398 7.55 -12.96 -20.84
C PHE A 398 8.98 -13.49 -20.75
N LEU A 399 9.85 -12.74 -20.06
CA LEU A 399 11.25 -13.06 -19.95
C LEU A 399 11.65 -13.27 -18.49
N VAL A 400 12.26 -14.42 -18.20
CA VAL A 400 12.78 -14.77 -16.87
C VAL A 400 14.29 -14.83 -16.91
N TYR A 401 14.94 -14.07 -16.04
CA TYR A 401 16.38 -14.16 -15.77
C TYR A 401 16.59 -15.09 -14.57
N ASP A 402 16.97 -16.31 -14.82
CA ASP A 402 17.32 -17.27 -13.75
C ASP A 402 18.77 -17.04 -13.30
N ILE A 403 18.92 -16.50 -12.09
CA ILE A 403 20.21 -16.19 -11.47
C ILE A 403 20.54 -17.10 -10.28
N LYS A 404 19.80 -18.19 -10.08
CA LYS A 404 19.96 -19.10 -8.95
C LYS A 404 21.38 -19.67 -8.86
N ASN A 405 21.91 -20.11 -9.99
CA ASN A 405 23.17 -20.79 -10.08
C ASN A 405 24.39 -19.85 -10.27
N LEU A 406 24.15 -18.54 -10.22
CA LEU A 406 25.24 -17.58 -10.04
C LEU A 406 25.82 -17.74 -8.64
N GLY A 407 27.12 -17.98 -8.51
CA GLY A 407 27.83 -18.02 -7.22
C GLY A 407 27.57 -16.76 -6.40
N THR A 408 27.69 -16.84 -5.08
CA THR A 408 27.35 -15.74 -4.15
C THR A 408 28.03 -14.41 -4.52
N GLY A 409 29.28 -14.45 -4.99
CA GLY A 409 30.02 -13.25 -5.45
C GLY A 409 29.51 -12.64 -6.76
N MET A 410 28.75 -13.40 -7.56
CA MET A 410 28.22 -12.92 -8.84
C MET A 410 26.74 -12.56 -8.80
N LYS A 411 26.00 -12.94 -7.74
CA LYS A 411 24.55 -12.66 -7.65
C LYS A 411 24.24 -11.17 -7.73
N ASN A 412 25.01 -10.34 -7.03
CA ASN A 412 24.82 -8.88 -7.03
C ASN A 412 25.13 -8.28 -8.41
N ILE A 413 26.19 -8.77 -9.08
CA ILE A 413 26.56 -8.35 -10.42
C ILE A 413 25.46 -8.79 -11.41
N GLY A 414 25.02 -10.04 -11.34
CA GLY A 414 23.95 -10.57 -12.18
C GLY A 414 22.66 -9.79 -12.02
N LEU A 415 22.26 -9.48 -10.78
CA LEU A 415 21.10 -8.64 -10.49
C LEU A 415 21.23 -7.25 -11.15
N HIS A 416 22.40 -6.61 -11.00
CA HIS A 416 22.65 -5.28 -11.56
C HIS A 416 22.61 -5.29 -13.10
N VAL A 417 23.17 -6.32 -13.73
CA VAL A 417 23.15 -6.49 -15.18
C VAL A 417 21.73 -6.76 -15.70
N CYS A 418 20.97 -7.65 -15.04
CA CYS A 418 19.58 -7.92 -15.41
C CYS A 418 18.70 -6.68 -15.27
N LEU A 419 18.87 -5.89 -14.20
CA LEU A 419 18.13 -4.63 -14.02
C LEU A 419 18.44 -3.62 -15.12
N ASN A 420 19.72 -3.50 -15.54
CA ASN A 420 20.08 -2.61 -16.64
C ASN A 420 19.48 -3.08 -17.98
N ASP A 421 19.48 -4.39 -18.23
CA ASP A 421 18.88 -4.95 -19.45
C ASP A 421 17.35 -4.72 -19.48
N ILE A 422 16.66 -4.96 -18.37
CA ILE A 422 15.23 -4.63 -18.22
C ILE A 422 14.99 -3.15 -18.45
N TRP A 423 15.83 -2.28 -17.88
CA TRP A 423 15.69 -0.84 -18.04
C TRP A 423 15.81 -0.42 -19.52
N ASN A 424 16.79 -0.93 -20.24
CA ASN A 424 16.94 -0.67 -21.67
C ASN A 424 15.68 -1.10 -22.44
N LYS A 425 15.16 -2.31 -22.19
CA LYS A 425 13.93 -2.84 -22.82
C LYS A 425 12.68 -2.02 -22.48
N MET A 426 12.59 -1.52 -21.25
CA MET A 426 11.48 -0.64 -20.85
C MET A 426 11.50 0.71 -21.59
N ILE A 427 12.69 1.22 -21.89
CA ILE A 427 12.87 2.44 -22.68
C ILE A 427 12.41 2.19 -24.12
N ASP A 428 12.83 1.09 -24.73
CA ASP A 428 12.46 0.72 -26.11
C ASP A 428 10.95 0.51 -26.25
N ASN A 429 10.28 -0.09 -25.27
CA ASN A 429 8.83 -0.31 -25.27
C ASN A 429 7.99 0.97 -25.06
N ARG A 430 8.59 2.10 -24.71
CA ARG A 430 7.89 3.39 -24.62
C ARG A 430 7.68 4.07 -25.98
N ARG A 431 8.31 3.56 -27.03
CA ARG A 431 8.14 4.00 -28.43
C ARG A 431 7.05 3.20 -29.10
#